data_52c6e34ec5b5e4479439945db63cf73e
#
_entry.id   52c6e34ec5b5e4479439945db63cf73e
#
_cell.length_a   1.000
_cell.length_b   1.000
_cell.length_c   1.000
_cell.angle_alpha   90.00
_cell.angle_beta   90.00
_cell.angle_gamma   90.00
#
_symmetry.space_group_name_H-M   'P 1'
#
loop_
_entity.id
_entity.type
_entity.pdbx_description
1 polymer ?
#
loop_
_entity_poly.entity_id
_entity_poly.type
_entity_poly.pdbx_seq_one_letter_code
_entity_poly.pdbx_strand_id
1 'polypeptide(L)'
;MPTGGGDRRLRRGAFAVSGPTEGAQLATGTPGKTLAEPPSLETVLKRNSVERLKREKSPLVMLDELPTLIATGYADIAEEDIVRLKWWGLYHDKPKIGTFMLRIKLPAGRLTPEQLRVIGELSLEHGRDAGELSTRQTVQLHYLELRSLPDVFARLEAVGLTTAGACGDAVRNTTGCPVHGLAHDELFDITPILDEIAEFFYGNPDYTDLPRKHKISISACPTRCNAPEINCISLVGVIHDGEPGFAVLVGGGLSSVPRVARDLGVFVTVEQTLPVLRAILDAWREDLRYRISRVKARLKFMVDDYGPEGIRAEVERRLGHALPDYTLEPLDVEPVTHMGIHPEKTAGLSSVGVPVHLGLLSGAQMVALADATEELGRDIRLTRQQNLVVTGIAETAVPALTERLDGIGVPLDANLIRANAIGCTGEPHCNYAVAETKTRLDRLIDGLEGRFGHDISGLRLHLDGCPHACGQHWVGDLGFQGTTARDPNGQRHQAYDILLRGALGPRAAIGRPVFKRVPSEELDDAVQGLVAGWLGTRLPDESFRAFCDRSTDAELAAFAGRDAAPAKTAAA
;
A
#
# COMPACT_ATOMS: atom_id res chain seq x y z
N MET A 1 23.58 -25.08 -24.86
CA MET A 1 24.26 -23.88 -25.41
C MET A 1 23.46 -23.35 -26.56
N PRO A 2 22.94 -22.11 -26.55
CA PRO A 2 23.72 -20.89 -26.62
C PRO A 2 23.36 -19.85 -25.57
N THR A 3 24.40 -19.16 -25.12
CA THR A 3 24.41 -17.96 -24.29
C THR A 3 23.92 -16.77 -25.13
N GLY A 4 22.80 -16.18 -24.73
CA GLY A 4 22.30 -14.91 -25.23
C GLY A 4 22.09 -13.92 -24.09
N GLY A 5 23.17 -13.29 -23.63
CA GLY A 5 23.10 -12.12 -22.75
C GLY A 5 22.57 -10.93 -23.54
N GLY A 6 21.28 -10.68 -23.47
CA GLY A 6 20.66 -9.48 -24.02
C GLY A 6 20.95 -8.30 -23.10
N ASP A 7 21.76 -7.36 -23.60
CA ASP A 7 22.04 -6.05 -23.04
C ASP A 7 20.71 -5.28 -22.82
N ARG A 8 20.15 -5.36 -21.60
CA ARG A 8 18.93 -4.63 -21.19
C ARG A 8 19.29 -3.21 -20.70
N ARG A 9 20.03 -2.46 -21.51
CA ARG A 9 20.10 -1.02 -21.29
C ARG A 9 18.70 -0.46 -21.56
N LEU A 10 18.09 0.16 -20.55
CA LEU A 10 16.92 1.01 -20.72
C LEU A 10 17.17 1.89 -21.93
N ARG A 11 16.41 1.68 -23.01
CA ARG A 11 16.57 2.49 -24.24
C ARG A 11 16.35 3.95 -23.87
N ARG A 12 17.42 4.72 -23.80
CA ARG A 12 17.42 6.17 -23.70
C ARG A 12 16.97 6.75 -25.03
N GLY A 13 15.72 6.54 -25.39
CA GLY A 13 15.08 7.25 -26.49
C GLY A 13 14.62 8.60 -25.96
N ALA A 14 15.05 9.68 -26.58
CA ALA A 14 14.47 11.00 -26.37
C ALA A 14 13.02 10.97 -26.86
N PHE A 15 12.10 10.59 -26.00
CA PHE A 15 10.67 10.71 -26.27
C PHE A 15 10.25 12.16 -26.00
N ALA A 16 9.79 12.82 -27.05
CA ALA A 16 9.09 14.09 -26.90
C ALA A 16 7.91 13.87 -25.95
N VAL A 17 7.89 14.60 -24.83
CA VAL A 17 6.75 14.61 -23.90
C VAL A 17 5.56 15.14 -24.70
N SER A 18 4.66 14.26 -25.11
CA SER A 18 3.38 14.66 -25.67
C SER A 18 2.60 15.36 -24.55
N GLY A 19 2.46 16.66 -24.64
CA GLY A 19 1.61 17.45 -23.76
C GLY A 19 0.17 16.94 -23.84
N PRO A 20 -0.67 17.21 -22.80
CA PRO A 20 -2.08 16.88 -22.88
C PRO A 20 -2.68 17.49 -24.13
N THR A 21 -3.25 16.65 -25.00
CA THR A 21 -3.98 17.10 -26.19
C THR A 21 -5.22 17.88 -25.71
N GLU A 22 -5.37 19.12 -26.20
CA GLU A 22 -6.61 19.87 -26.03
C GLU A 22 -7.74 19.10 -26.72
N GLY A 23 -8.78 18.72 -25.97
CA GLY A 23 -10.06 18.40 -26.58
C GLY A 23 -10.77 17.09 -26.32
N ALA A 24 -10.39 16.25 -25.36
CA ALA A 24 -11.25 15.12 -25.00
C ALA A 24 -12.27 15.53 -23.91
N GLN A 25 -13.48 15.92 -24.33
CA GLN A 25 -14.61 16.07 -23.40
C GLN A 25 -15.17 14.69 -23.08
N LEU A 26 -15.09 14.29 -21.78
CA LEU A 26 -15.81 13.12 -21.28
C LEU A 26 -17.32 13.34 -21.41
N ALA A 27 -18.00 12.40 -22.06
CA ALA A 27 -19.44 12.43 -22.16
C ALA A 27 -20.07 12.00 -20.81
N THR A 28 -20.91 12.87 -20.26
CA THR A 28 -21.85 12.68 -19.15
C THR A 28 -21.25 12.25 -17.80
N GLY A 29 -21.29 13.17 -16.81
CA GLY A 29 -21.06 12.89 -15.38
C GLY A 29 -22.20 12.08 -14.74
N THR A 30 -22.06 11.77 -13.45
CA THR A 30 -23.14 11.17 -12.63
C THR A 30 -24.46 11.88 -12.91
N PRO A 31 -25.57 11.15 -13.16
CA PRO A 31 -26.85 11.76 -13.46
C PRO A 31 -27.20 12.87 -12.47
N GLY A 32 -27.42 14.07 -12.98
CA GLY A 32 -27.77 15.27 -12.17
C GLY A 32 -26.60 16.15 -11.73
N LYS A 33 -25.32 15.79 -11.96
CA LYS A 33 -24.18 16.63 -11.63
C LYS A 33 -23.60 17.30 -12.88
N THR A 34 -23.72 18.62 -12.97
CA THR A 34 -23.01 19.41 -13.98
C THR A 34 -21.57 19.64 -13.53
N LEU A 35 -20.62 19.09 -14.28
CA LEU A 35 -19.19 19.32 -14.01
C LEU A 35 -18.79 20.70 -14.54
N ALA A 36 -17.92 21.40 -13.78
CA ALA A 36 -17.31 22.62 -14.25
C ALA A 36 -16.45 22.34 -15.50
N GLU A 37 -16.33 23.32 -16.36
CA GLU A 37 -15.39 23.22 -17.49
C GLU A 37 -13.95 22.97 -16.99
N PRO A 38 -13.15 22.20 -17.75
CA PRO A 38 -11.75 22.00 -17.41
C PRO A 38 -11.01 23.35 -17.37
N PRO A 39 -10.17 23.59 -16.36
CA PRO A 39 -9.35 24.80 -16.30
C PRO A 39 -8.30 24.79 -17.42
N SER A 40 -7.80 25.96 -17.81
CA SER A 40 -6.63 26.03 -18.70
C SER A 40 -5.38 25.50 -18.01
N LEU A 41 -4.41 25.02 -18.79
CA LEU A 41 -3.11 24.58 -18.28
C LEU A 41 -2.39 25.69 -17.50
N GLU A 42 -2.47 26.93 -17.98
CA GLU A 42 -1.91 28.09 -17.28
C GLU A 42 -2.49 28.24 -15.87
N THR A 43 -3.82 28.09 -15.73
CA THR A 43 -4.48 28.12 -14.43
C THR A 43 -4.01 27.00 -13.51
N VAL A 44 -3.81 25.78 -14.05
CA VAL A 44 -3.27 24.64 -13.29
C VAL A 44 -1.86 24.95 -12.79
N LEU A 45 -0.96 25.42 -13.67
CA LEU A 45 0.43 25.72 -13.32
C LEU A 45 0.53 26.86 -12.29
N LYS A 46 -0.37 27.84 -12.35
CA LYS A 46 -0.44 28.92 -11.37
C LYS A 46 -0.87 28.43 -9.99
N ARG A 47 -1.79 27.47 -9.91
CA ARG A 47 -2.40 27.01 -8.65
C ARG A 47 -1.72 25.79 -8.02
N ASN A 48 -1.06 24.94 -8.82
CA ASN A 48 -0.44 23.71 -8.36
C ASN A 48 1.07 23.75 -8.61
N SER A 49 1.84 24.05 -7.57
CA SER A 49 3.30 24.13 -7.63
C SER A 49 3.96 22.81 -8.07
N VAL A 50 3.36 21.65 -7.80
CA VAL A 50 3.93 20.37 -8.23
C VAL A 50 3.72 20.12 -9.72
N GLU A 51 2.58 20.55 -10.29
CA GLU A 51 2.40 20.50 -11.75
C GLU A 51 3.42 21.42 -12.45
N ARG A 52 3.68 22.62 -11.90
CA ARG A 52 4.73 23.51 -12.41
C ARG A 52 6.11 22.86 -12.31
N LEU A 53 6.46 22.31 -11.14
CA LEU A 53 7.74 21.64 -10.90
C LEU A 53 8.01 20.52 -11.92
N LYS A 54 7.00 19.71 -12.23
CA LYS A 54 7.11 18.62 -13.23
C LYS A 54 7.35 19.13 -14.66
N ARG A 55 6.78 20.30 -14.98
CA ARG A 55 6.94 20.94 -16.31
C ARG A 55 8.27 21.64 -16.47
N GLU A 56 8.78 22.25 -15.41
CA GLU A 56 10.09 22.94 -15.42
C GLU A 56 11.25 21.97 -15.61
N LYS A 57 11.20 20.82 -14.92
CA LYS A 57 12.22 19.77 -15.03
C LYS A 57 11.59 18.41 -14.72
N SER A 58 11.79 17.45 -15.63
CA SER A 58 11.30 16.09 -15.42
C SER A 58 11.92 15.49 -14.13
N PRO A 59 11.12 14.95 -13.20
CA PRO A 59 11.68 14.31 -12.01
C PRO A 59 12.56 13.08 -12.31
N LEU A 60 12.44 12.48 -13.51
CA LEU A 60 13.23 11.29 -13.87
C LEU A 60 14.70 11.62 -14.13
N VAL A 61 15.06 12.87 -14.46
CA VAL A 61 16.47 13.25 -14.69
C VAL A 61 17.27 13.34 -13.39
N MET A 62 16.62 13.31 -12.22
CA MET A 62 17.28 13.49 -10.93
C MET A 62 18.34 12.43 -10.62
N LEU A 63 18.23 11.23 -11.18
CA LEU A 63 19.26 10.20 -11.02
C LEU A 63 20.57 10.60 -11.75
N ASP A 64 20.45 11.17 -12.93
CA ASP A 64 21.61 11.65 -13.69
C ASP A 64 22.24 12.89 -13.04
N GLU A 65 21.48 13.65 -12.26
CA GLU A 65 21.94 14.84 -11.54
C GLU A 65 22.53 14.55 -10.15
N LEU A 66 22.48 13.31 -9.65
CA LEU A 66 23.01 12.95 -8.33
C LEU A 66 24.46 13.42 -8.10
N PRO A 67 25.41 13.27 -9.05
CA PRO A 67 26.78 13.76 -8.83
C PRO A 67 26.83 15.28 -8.56
N THR A 68 26.00 16.06 -9.26
CA THR A 68 25.89 17.51 -9.06
C THR A 68 25.28 17.83 -7.69
N LEU A 69 24.20 17.12 -7.29
CA LEU A 69 23.56 17.32 -5.99
C LEU A 69 24.52 16.97 -4.82
N ILE A 70 25.32 15.92 -4.98
CA ILE A 70 26.33 15.53 -3.99
C ILE A 70 27.42 16.61 -3.86
N ALA A 71 27.88 17.14 -5.00
CA ALA A 71 28.87 18.21 -5.02
C ALA A 71 28.35 19.53 -4.42
N THR A 72 27.07 19.83 -4.63
CA THR A 72 26.40 21.00 -4.04
C THR A 72 26.30 20.88 -2.51
N GLY A 73 26.07 19.67 -2.01
CA GLY A 73 25.83 19.43 -0.58
C GLY A 73 24.38 19.67 -0.17
N TYR A 74 23.88 18.83 0.74
CA TYR A 74 22.46 18.78 1.12
C TYR A 74 21.87 20.16 1.51
N ALA A 75 22.62 20.98 2.24
CA ALA A 75 22.13 22.26 2.76
C ALA A 75 21.79 23.28 1.65
N ASP A 76 22.46 23.17 0.51
CA ASP A 76 22.34 24.11 -0.61
C ASP A 76 21.51 23.57 -1.78
N ILE A 77 20.94 22.34 -1.67
CA ILE A 77 20.05 21.78 -2.70
C ILE A 77 18.70 22.50 -2.67
N ALA A 78 18.23 22.93 -3.83
CA ALA A 78 16.90 23.53 -3.98
C ALA A 78 15.79 22.58 -3.49
N GLU A 79 14.82 23.11 -2.73
CA GLU A 79 13.71 22.29 -2.20
C GLU A 79 12.91 21.61 -3.33
N GLU A 80 12.85 22.23 -4.52
CA GLU A 80 12.21 21.66 -5.72
C GLU A 80 12.91 20.38 -6.18
N ASP A 81 14.24 20.31 -6.12
CA ASP A 81 14.98 19.11 -6.49
C ASP A 81 14.88 18.03 -5.43
N ILE A 82 14.85 18.39 -4.16
CA ILE A 82 14.49 17.47 -3.08
C ILE A 82 13.08 16.89 -3.29
N VAL A 83 12.12 17.70 -3.74
CA VAL A 83 10.77 17.20 -4.09
C VAL A 83 10.81 16.25 -5.28
N ARG A 84 11.65 16.53 -6.30
CA ARG A 84 11.81 15.67 -7.49
C ARG A 84 12.43 14.31 -7.17
N LEU A 85 13.33 14.23 -6.19
CA LEU A 85 13.92 12.96 -5.72
C LEU A 85 12.86 11.93 -5.28
N LYS A 86 11.65 12.36 -4.92
CA LYS A 86 10.53 11.46 -4.59
C LYS A 86 10.17 10.50 -5.72
N TRP A 87 10.37 10.88 -6.98
CA TRP A 87 10.10 9.98 -8.10
C TRP A 87 11.08 8.80 -8.17
N TRP A 88 12.25 8.95 -7.53
CA TRP A 88 13.23 7.87 -7.34
C TRP A 88 13.09 7.17 -5.98
N GLY A 89 11.94 7.31 -5.32
CA GLY A 89 11.65 6.60 -4.07
C GLY A 89 12.15 7.29 -2.81
N LEU A 90 12.80 8.44 -2.93
CA LEU A 90 13.46 9.13 -1.83
C LEU A 90 12.51 10.12 -1.12
N TYR A 91 12.49 10.06 0.20
CA TYR A 91 11.87 11.06 1.06
C TYR A 91 12.85 11.46 2.15
N HIS A 92 12.87 12.74 2.52
CA HIS A 92 13.54 13.14 3.75
C HIS A 92 13.07 12.33 4.94
N ASP A 93 13.99 11.79 5.72
CA ASP A 93 13.71 11.37 7.08
C ASP A 93 13.44 12.58 8.00
N LYS A 94 12.87 12.34 9.16
CA LYS A 94 12.67 13.33 10.22
C LYS A 94 13.72 13.09 11.31
N PRO A 95 14.48 14.11 11.76
CA PRO A 95 14.52 15.49 11.25
C PRO A 95 15.18 15.58 9.87
N LYS A 96 14.96 16.69 9.16
CA LYS A 96 15.55 16.95 7.83
C LYS A 96 17.03 17.36 7.96
N ILE A 97 17.91 16.39 8.15
CA ILE A 97 19.35 16.58 8.37
C ILE A 97 20.22 16.00 7.25
N GLY A 98 19.64 15.68 6.10
CA GLY A 98 20.36 15.13 4.94
C GLY A 98 20.28 13.62 4.80
N THR A 99 19.46 12.96 5.60
CA THR A 99 19.14 11.54 5.44
C THR A 99 17.80 11.34 4.77
N PHE A 100 17.66 10.20 4.05
CA PHE A 100 16.51 9.86 3.24
C PHE A 100 16.02 8.46 3.55
N MET A 101 14.70 8.30 3.51
CA MET A 101 14.07 7.00 3.30
C MET A 101 14.07 6.69 1.80
N LEU A 102 14.44 5.47 1.42
CA LEU A 102 14.31 4.92 0.06
C LEU A 102 13.26 3.83 0.03
N ARG A 103 12.40 3.84 -0.97
CA ARG A 103 11.42 2.77 -1.23
C ARG A 103 11.76 2.03 -2.50
N ILE A 104 11.88 0.69 -2.40
CA ILE A 104 12.21 -0.22 -3.49
C ILE A 104 10.93 -0.82 -4.05
N LYS A 105 10.73 -0.82 -5.38
CA LYS A 105 9.58 -1.46 -6.04
C LYS A 105 9.78 -2.96 -6.17
N LEU A 106 8.72 -3.70 -5.83
CA LEU A 106 8.67 -5.16 -5.83
C LEU A 106 7.28 -5.59 -6.32
N PRO A 107 7.09 -5.89 -7.60
CA PRO A 107 5.78 -6.30 -8.13
C PRO A 107 5.19 -7.46 -7.33
N ALA A 108 4.00 -7.27 -6.75
CA ALA A 108 3.35 -8.18 -5.79
C ALA A 108 4.26 -8.67 -4.65
N GLY A 109 5.30 -7.89 -4.30
CA GLY A 109 6.22 -8.22 -3.21
C GLY A 109 7.21 -9.33 -3.49
N ARG A 110 7.42 -9.74 -4.76
CA ARG A 110 8.36 -10.81 -5.11
C ARG A 110 9.81 -10.39 -4.93
N LEU A 111 10.59 -11.26 -4.31
CA LEU A 111 12.03 -11.11 -4.09
C LEU A 111 12.74 -12.48 -4.29
N THR A 112 13.84 -12.49 -5.00
CA THR A 112 14.79 -13.60 -4.93
C THR A 112 15.64 -13.49 -3.65
N PRO A 113 16.26 -14.58 -3.17
CA PRO A 113 17.21 -14.51 -2.07
C PRO A 113 18.34 -13.49 -2.30
N GLU A 114 18.90 -13.45 -3.52
CA GLU A 114 19.94 -12.49 -3.90
C GLU A 114 19.47 -11.04 -3.76
N GLN A 115 18.25 -10.73 -4.23
CA GLN A 115 17.67 -9.40 -4.12
C GLN A 115 17.49 -8.97 -2.66
N LEU A 116 16.97 -9.86 -1.79
CA LEU A 116 16.80 -9.56 -0.37
C LEU A 116 18.14 -9.38 0.33
N ARG A 117 19.16 -10.20 -0.01
CA ARG A 117 20.54 -10.07 0.52
C ARG A 117 21.12 -8.70 0.19
N VAL A 118 21.06 -8.27 -1.07
CA VAL A 118 21.55 -6.95 -1.48
C VAL A 118 20.83 -5.82 -0.73
N ILE A 119 19.51 -5.92 -0.54
CA ILE A 119 18.76 -4.92 0.25
C ILE A 119 19.24 -4.92 1.70
N GLY A 120 19.46 -6.08 2.31
CA GLY A 120 19.96 -6.23 3.67
C GLY A 120 21.37 -5.65 3.85
N GLU A 121 22.29 -5.95 2.93
CA GLU A 121 23.64 -5.39 2.92
C GLU A 121 23.64 -3.86 2.79
N LEU A 122 22.82 -3.31 1.89
CA LEU A 122 22.64 -1.86 1.76
C LEU A 122 22.11 -1.22 3.04
N SER A 123 21.21 -1.91 3.76
CA SER A 123 20.75 -1.46 5.07
C SER A 123 21.88 -1.43 6.10
N LEU A 124 22.70 -2.49 6.16
CA LEU A 124 23.84 -2.58 7.07
C LEU A 124 24.89 -1.49 6.78
N GLU A 125 25.24 -1.29 5.51
CA GLU A 125 26.30 -0.38 5.12
C GLU A 125 25.88 1.09 5.17
N HIS A 126 24.64 1.42 4.78
CA HIS A 126 24.18 2.78 4.57
C HIS A 126 22.92 3.16 5.37
N GLY A 127 22.14 2.18 5.84
CA GLY A 127 20.81 2.37 6.42
C GLY A 127 20.73 2.13 7.93
N ARG A 128 21.85 2.08 8.64
CA ARG A 128 21.92 1.83 10.10
C ARG A 128 21.19 0.56 10.53
N ASP A 129 21.28 -0.49 9.73
CA ASP A 129 20.61 -1.77 9.98
C ASP A 129 19.09 -1.65 10.11
N ALA A 130 18.47 -0.60 9.56
CA ALA A 130 17.03 -0.35 9.67
C ALA A 130 16.30 -0.60 8.35
N GLY A 131 15.27 -1.43 8.39
CA GLY A 131 14.40 -1.68 7.25
C GLY A 131 12.95 -1.88 7.66
N GLU A 132 12.05 -1.59 6.74
CA GLU A 132 10.61 -1.74 6.93
C GLU A 132 9.92 -2.40 5.74
N LEU A 133 9.04 -3.33 6.02
CA LEU A 133 8.05 -3.84 5.07
C LEU A 133 6.86 -2.88 5.03
N SER A 134 6.34 -2.60 3.84
CA SER A 134 5.25 -1.65 3.68
C SER A 134 3.92 -2.30 3.32
N THR A 135 2.81 -1.60 3.58
CA THR A 135 1.45 -2.02 3.16
C THR A 135 1.25 -2.07 1.64
N ARG A 136 2.30 -1.85 0.85
CA ARG A 136 2.30 -2.03 -0.60
C ARG A 136 3.32 -3.05 -1.08
N GLN A 137 3.67 -4.00 -0.21
CA GLN A 137 4.59 -5.09 -0.56
C GLN A 137 5.91 -4.54 -1.11
N THR A 138 6.50 -3.56 -0.42
CA THR A 138 7.80 -2.96 -0.77
C THR A 138 8.68 -2.90 0.47
N VAL A 139 9.99 -2.87 0.28
CA VAL A 139 10.95 -2.60 1.36
C VAL A 139 11.28 -1.11 1.38
N GLN A 140 11.43 -0.55 2.56
CA GLN A 140 11.94 0.80 2.83
C GLN A 140 13.23 0.70 3.63
N LEU A 141 14.26 1.40 3.16
CA LEU A 141 15.47 1.66 3.92
C LEU A 141 15.44 3.10 4.45
N HIS A 142 16.06 3.34 5.61
CA HIS A 142 16.10 4.64 6.26
C HIS A 142 17.53 5.13 6.42
N TYR A 143 17.68 6.41 6.79
CA TYR A 143 18.95 7.06 7.10
C TYR A 143 19.97 7.11 5.96
N LEU A 144 19.58 6.85 4.72
CA LEU A 144 20.51 6.91 3.59
C LEU A 144 21.01 8.34 3.36
N GLU A 145 22.31 8.53 3.32
CA GLU A 145 22.91 9.81 3.02
C GLU A 145 23.02 10.04 1.51
N LEU A 146 22.96 11.29 1.07
CA LEU A 146 23.02 11.64 -0.35
C LEU A 146 24.23 11.03 -1.06
N ARG A 147 25.40 10.99 -0.39
CA ARG A 147 26.65 10.44 -0.93
C ARG A 147 26.63 8.93 -1.17
N SER A 148 25.78 8.18 -0.46
CA SER A 148 25.66 6.73 -0.63
C SER A 148 24.72 6.34 -1.78
N LEU A 149 23.87 7.26 -2.26
CA LEU A 149 22.83 6.94 -3.25
C LEU A 149 23.36 6.37 -4.57
N PRO A 150 24.50 6.81 -5.14
CA PRO A 150 25.02 6.18 -6.37
C PRO A 150 25.32 4.70 -6.21
N ASP A 151 25.93 4.29 -5.09
CA ASP A 151 26.19 2.87 -4.79
C ASP A 151 24.88 2.11 -4.57
N VAL A 152 23.96 2.67 -3.78
CA VAL A 152 22.64 2.09 -3.51
C VAL A 152 21.88 1.82 -4.82
N PHE A 153 21.80 2.79 -5.72
CA PHE A 153 21.09 2.61 -6.99
C PHE A 153 21.79 1.61 -7.92
N ALA A 154 23.12 1.65 -7.99
CA ALA A 154 23.90 0.73 -8.82
C ALA A 154 23.75 -0.74 -8.37
N ARG A 155 23.79 -1.00 -7.07
CA ARG A 155 23.62 -2.36 -6.52
C ARG A 155 22.20 -2.88 -6.67
N LEU A 156 21.17 -2.03 -6.50
CA LEU A 156 19.79 -2.40 -6.77
C LEU A 156 19.56 -2.72 -8.25
N GLU A 157 20.10 -1.89 -9.16
CA GLU A 157 19.99 -2.11 -10.61
C GLU A 157 20.71 -3.41 -11.04
N ALA A 158 21.85 -3.73 -10.43
CA ALA A 158 22.63 -4.95 -10.74
C ALA A 158 21.84 -6.24 -10.49
N VAL A 159 20.90 -6.23 -9.52
CA VAL A 159 20.00 -7.36 -9.24
C VAL A 159 18.59 -7.18 -9.84
N GLY A 160 18.42 -6.25 -10.77
CA GLY A 160 17.17 -6.01 -11.50
C GLY A 160 16.08 -5.32 -10.69
N LEU A 161 16.43 -4.64 -9.59
CA LEU A 161 15.51 -3.85 -8.78
C LEU A 161 15.47 -2.38 -9.22
N THR A 162 14.32 -1.74 -9.03
CA THR A 162 14.14 -0.32 -9.33
C THR A 162 13.38 0.41 -8.24
N THR A 163 13.63 1.71 -8.13
CA THR A 163 12.91 2.63 -7.27
C THR A 163 12.09 3.64 -8.07
N ALA A 164 12.22 3.62 -9.41
CA ALA A 164 11.55 4.57 -10.31
C ALA A 164 10.01 4.55 -10.12
N GLY A 165 9.43 5.70 -9.77
CA GLY A 165 8.01 5.84 -9.48
C GLY A 165 7.53 5.16 -8.18
N ALA A 166 8.41 4.68 -7.30
CA ALA A 166 8.01 4.14 -6.00
C ALA A 166 7.31 5.20 -5.12
N CYS A 167 7.63 6.46 -5.37
CA CYS A 167 6.99 7.62 -4.77
C CYS A 167 6.61 8.65 -5.85
N GLY A 168 6.27 9.89 -5.49
CA GLY A 168 5.85 10.91 -6.47
C GLY A 168 4.43 10.71 -7.01
N ASP A 169 4.12 11.40 -8.09
CA ASP A 169 2.83 11.34 -8.77
C ASP A 169 2.94 10.37 -9.98
N ALA A 170 3.06 9.07 -9.67
CA ALA A 170 3.31 7.97 -10.59
C ALA A 170 2.47 6.74 -10.23
N VAL A 171 2.48 5.73 -11.11
CA VAL A 171 1.98 4.39 -10.79
C VAL A 171 2.92 3.77 -9.75
N ARG A 172 2.34 3.45 -8.59
CA ARG A 172 3.06 2.87 -7.43
C ARG A 172 3.26 1.38 -7.62
N ASN A 173 3.99 0.76 -6.70
CA ASN A 173 4.10 -0.70 -6.70
C ASN A 173 2.73 -1.35 -6.87
N THR A 174 2.58 -2.27 -7.82
CA THR A 174 1.38 -3.08 -7.99
C THR A 174 1.35 -4.14 -6.91
N THR A 175 0.24 -4.22 -6.16
CA THR A 175 0.07 -5.24 -5.12
C THR A 175 -0.69 -6.44 -5.66
N GLY A 176 -0.33 -7.63 -5.20
CA GLY A 176 -0.97 -8.89 -5.59
C GLY A 176 -1.13 -9.86 -4.43
N CYS A 177 -1.71 -11.03 -4.69
CA CYS A 177 -1.68 -12.12 -3.75
C CYS A 177 -0.22 -12.59 -3.55
N PRO A 178 0.29 -12.75 -2.33
CA PRO A 178 1.68 -13.16 -2.12
C PRO A 178 1.96 -14.59 -2.59
N VAL A 179 0.94 -15.44 -2.68
CA VAL A 179 1.06 -16.82 -3.14
C VAL A 179 0.56 -17.05 -4.57
N HIS A 180 0.48 -15.97 -5.39
CA HIS A 180 0.12 -16.10 -6.81
C HIS A 180 1.09 -17.04 -7.54
N GLY A 181 0.55 -17.82 -8.46
CA GLY A 181 1.27 -18.87 -9.16
C GLY A 181 1.58 -20.12 -8.32
N LEU A 182 1.19 -20.17 -7.04
CA LEU A 182 1.55 -21.24 -6.08
C LEU A 182 0.34 -21.90 -5.41
N ALA A 183 -0.73 -21.14 -5.15
CA ALA A 183 -1.89 -21.63 -4.40
C ALA A 183 -2.75 -22.59 -5.23
N HIS A 184 -3.33 -23.62 -4.58
CA HIS A 184 -4.22 -24.58 -5.22
C HIS A 184 -5.55 -23.97 -5.69
N ASP A 185 -6.04 -22.96 -4.97
CA ASP A 185 -7.33 -22.30 -5.19
C ASP A 185 -7.25 -21.08 -6.10
N GLU A 186 -6.06 -20.77 -6.64
CA GLU A 186 -5.88 -19.69 -7.61
C GLU A 186 -6.62 -20.04 -8.92
N LEU A 187 -7.45 -19.13 -9.42
CA LEU A 187 -8.22 -19.33 -10.65
C LEU A 187 -7.32 -19.44 -11.88
N PHE A 188 -6.27 -18.64 -11.92
CA PHE A 188 -5.20 -18.65 -12.95
C PHE A 188 -3.99 -17.84 -12.47
N ASP A 189 -2.83 -18.14 -13.04
CA ASP A 189 -1.58 -17.45 -12.67
C ASP A 189 -1.54 -16.02 -13.22
N ILE A 190 -1.45 -15.05 -12.33
CA ILE A 190 -1.36 -13.61 -12.67
C ILE A 190 0.07 -13.14 -12.93
N THR A 191 1.08 -14.00 -12.79
CA THR A 191 2.50 -13.61 -12.91
C THR A 191 2.81 -12.94 -14.24
N PRO A 192 2.38 -13.46 -15.42
CA PRO A 192 2.70 -12.84 -16.70
C PRO A 192 2.14 -11.41 -16.84
N ILE A 193 0.87 -11.20 -16.46
CA ILE A 193 0.24 -9.88 -16.57
C ILE A 193 0.80 -8.89 -15.53
N LEU A 194 1.20 -9.38 -14.36
CA LEU A 194 1.86 -8.57 -13.34
C LEU A 194 3.22 -8.04 -13.86
N ASP A 195 3.98 -8.88 -14.55
CA ASP A 195 5.27 -8.51 -15.15
C ASP A 195 5.07 -7.52 -16.30
N GLU A 196 4.08 -7.72 -17.15
CA GLU A 196 3.71 -6.78 -18.21
C GLU A 196 3.31 -5.40 -17.66
N ILE A 197 2.50 -5.36 -16.60
CA ILE A 197 2.12 -4.11 -15.91
C ILE A 197 3.37 -3.41 -15.34
N ALA A 198 4.28 -4.15 -14.72
CA ALA A 198 5.50 -3.60 -14.16
C ALA A 198 6.44 -3.06 -15.24
N GLU A 199 6.67 -3.82 -16.31
CA GLU A 199 7.50 -3.42 -17.44
C GLU A 199 6.96 -2.16 -18.13
N PHE A 200 5.65 -2.08 -18.31
CA PHE A 200 5.03 -0.94 -18.98
C PHE A 200 5.04 0.35 -18.15
N PHE A 201 4.69 0.27 -16.86
CA PHE A 201 4.46 1.48 -16.06
C PHE A 201 5.69 1.96 -15.27
N TYR A 202 6.66 1.07 -14.94
CA TYR A 202 7.75 1.46 -14.06
C TYR A 202 8.82 2.26 -14.81
N GLY A 203 9.01 3.51 -14.37
CA GLY A 203 9.93 4.43 -15.05
C GLY A 203 9.41 5.00 -16.37
N ASN A 204 8.18 4.67 -16.78
CA ASN A 204 7.57 5.22 -17.99
C ASN A 204 7.29 6.73 -17.80
N PRO A 205 7.87 7.62 -18.62
CA PRO A 205 7.72 9.07 -18.48
C PRO A 205 6.28 9.55 -18.49
N ASP A 206 5.42 8.97 -19.33
CA ASP A 206 4.02 9.35 -19.46
C ASP A 206 3.21 9.06 -18.19
N TYR A 207 3.57 8.00 -17.46
CA TYR A 207 2.88 7.56 -16.25
C TYR A 207 3.63 7.90 -14.95
N THR A 208 4.67 8.71 -15.07
CA THR A 208 5.32 9.41 -13.96
C THR A 208 4.91 10.89 -13.86
N ASP A 209 4.09 11.38 -14.81
CA ASP A 209 3.41 12.69 -14.78
C ASP A 209 1.91 12.54 -14.56
N LEU A 210 1.48 11.78 -13.56
CA LEU A 210 0.07 11.66 -13.21
C LEU A 210 -0.39 12.86 -12.34
N PRO A 211 -1.70 13.15 -12.28
CA PRO A 211 -2.22 14.19 -11.36
C PRO A 211 -1.89 13.90 -9.89
N ARG A 212 -1.80 12.63 -9.52
CA ARG A 212 -1.45 12.17 -8.17
C ARG A 212 -0.99 10.72 -8.20
N LYS A 213 -0.41 10.23 -7.04
CA LYS A 213 -0.07 8.81 -6.85
C LYS A 213 -1.23 7.89 -7.26
N HIS A 214 -0.95 6.88 -8.05
CA HIS A 214 -1.90 5.86 -8.49
C HIS A 214 -1.56 4.49 -7.91
N LYS A 215 -2.57 3.69 -7.60
CA LYS A 215 -2.42 2.39 -6.95
C LYS A 215 -3.20 1.33 -7.73
N ILE A 216 -2.50 0.30 -8.18
CA ILE A 216 -3.09 -0.88 -8.81
C ILE A 216 -2.97 -2.06 -7.86
N SER A 217 -4.00 -2.91 -7.80
CA SER A 217 -3.93 -4.23 -7.20
C SER A 217 -4.47 -5.29 -8.16
N ILE A 218 -3.92 -6.49 -8.10
CA ILE A 218 -4.31 -7.61 -8.97
C ILE A 218 -4.30 -8.91 -8.17
N SER A 219 -5.31 -9.76 -8.36
CA SER A 219 -5.38 -11.09 -7.73
C SER A 219 -6.36 -11.96 -8.48
N ALA A 220 -6.01 -13.23 -8.72
CA ALA A 220 -6.92 -14.28 -9.14
C ALA A 220 -7.23 -15.26 -7.99
N CYS A 221 -7.01 -14.84 -6.74
CA CYS A 221 -7.28 -15.59 -5.54
C CYS A 221 -8.72 -15.35 -5.07
N PRO A 222 -9.50 -16.39 -4.71
CA PRO A 222 -10.88 -16.25 -4.27
C PRO A 222 -11.03 -15.43 -2.98
N THR A 223 -10.01 -15.39 -2.10
CA THR A 223 -10.06 -14.64 -0.83
C THR A 223 -9.73 -13.15 -0.97
N ARG A 224 -9.27 -12.69 -2.15
CA ARG A 224 -8.97 -11.28 -2.46
C ARG A 224 -8.12 -10.57 -1.38
N CYS A 225 -7.10 -11.26 -0.85
CA CYS A 225 -6.26 -10.77 0.26
C CYS A 225 -5.49 -9.46 -0.02
N ASN A 226 -5.38 -9.06 -1.30
CA ASN A 226 -4.71 -7.84 -1.76
C ASN A 226 -5.51 -6.55 -1.54
N ALA A 227 -6.67 -6.60 -0.85
CA ALA A 227 -7.55 -5.47 -0.54
C ALA A 227 -7.96 -4.65 -1.78
N PRO A 228 -8.70 -5.25 -2.72
CA PRO A 228 -9.13 -4.57 -3.94
C PRO A 228 -9.98 -3.33 -3.66
N GLU A 229 -10.68 -3.29 -2.55
CA GLU A 229 -11.61 -2.22 -2.15
C GLU A 229 -10.92 -0.86 -1.94
N ILE A 230 -9.62 -0.84 -1.65
CA ILE A 230 -8.90 0.39 -1.26
C ILE A 230 -7.81 0.82 -2.26
N ASN A 231 -7.85 0.32 -3.49
CA ASN A 231 -6.94 0.71 -4.56
C ASN A 231 -7.64 1.56 -5.63
N CYS A 232 -6.86 2.31 -6.42
CA CYS A 232 -7.43 3.20 -7.43
C CYS A 232 -8.04 2.43 -8.60
N ILE A 233 -7.37 1.34 -9.01
CA ILE A 233 -7.86 0.31 -9.91
C ILE A 233 -7.52 -1.03 -9.28
N SER A 234 -8.46 -1.97 -9.30
CA SER A 234 -8.24 -3.34 -8.84
C SER A 234 -8.76 -4.31 -9.89
N LEU A 235 -7.91 -5.26 -10.23
CA LEU A 235 -8.19 -6.36 -11.14
C LEU A 235 -8.49 -7.59 -10.28
N VAL A 236 -9.73 -8.04 -10.29
CA VAL A 236 -10.20 -9.20 -9.54
C VAL A 236 -10.40 -10.34 -10.52
N GLY A 237 -9.57 -11.37 -10.44
CA GLY A 237 -9.65 -12.54 -11.31
C GLY A 237 -11.00 -13.25 -11.22
N VAL A 238 -11.53 -13.59 -12.37
CA VAL A 238 -12.79 -14.32 -12.55
C VAL A 238 -12.68 -15.27 -13.76
N ILE A 239 -13.56 -16.27 -13.82
CA ILE A 239 -13.77 -17.07 -15.02
C ILE A 239 -15.16 -16.72 -15.56
N HIS A 240 -15.22 -16.17 -16.77
CA HIS A 240 -16.46 -15.80 -17.45
C HIS A 240 -16.60 -16.58 -18.74
N ASP A 241 -17.68 -17.35 -18.89
CA ASP A 241 -17.92 -18.25 -20.04
C ASP A 241 -16.74 -19.21 -20.35
N GLY A 242 -16.02 -19.63 -19.29
CA GLY A 242 -14.84 -20.49 -19.39
C GLY A 242 -13.53 -19.77 -19.71
N GLU A 243 -13.55 -18.46 -19.92
CA GLU A 243 -12.39 -17.64 -20.21
C GLU A 243 -11.86 -16.96 -18.92
N PRO A 244 -10.53 -17.05 -18.63
CA PRO A 244 -9.92 -16.32 -17.51
C PRO A 244 -9.79 -14.83 -17.84
N GLY A 245 -10.07 -13.99 -16.84
CA GLY A 245 -9.97 -12.55 -16.97
C GLY A 245 -10.27 -11.84 -15.66
N PHE A 246 -10.64 -10.57 -15.75
CA PHE A 246 -10.79 -9.74 -14.56
C PHE A 246 -12.12 -8.96 -14.57
N ALA A 247 -12.77 -8.92 -13.41
CA ALA A 247 -13.67 -7.83 -13.06
C ALA A 247 -12.82 -6.62 -12.59
N VAL A 248 -13.28 -5.42 -12.88
CA VAL A 248 -12.50 -4.20 -12.62
C VAL A 248 -13.19 -3.33 -11.58
N LEU A 249 -12.52 -3.07 -10.46
CA LEU A 249 -12.98 -2.10 -9.47
C LEU A 249 -12.23 -0.78 -9.64
N VAL A 250 -12.91 0.36 -9.48
CA VAL A 250 -12.33 1.69 -9.65
C VAL A 250 -12.65 2.64 -8.48
N GLY A 251 -11.78 3.59 -8.24
CA GLY A 251 -12.03 4.71 -7.31
C GLY A 251 -11.78 4.43 -5.85
N GLY A 252 -11.24 3.27 -5.48
CA GLY A 252 -10.85 2.99 -4.11
C GLY A 252 -9.67 3.84 -3.65
N GLY A 253 -9.58 4.04 -2.34
CA GLY A 253 -8.41 4.69 -1.73
C GLY A 253 -8.70 5.40 -0.43
N LEU A 254 -7.78 5.25 0.48
CA LEU A 254 -7.82 5.85 1.81
C LEU A 254 -7.32 7.31 1.79
N SER A 255 -6.50 7.73 2.75
CA SER A 255 -6.11 9.10 3.04
C SER A 255 -7.22 9.84 3.82
N SER A 256 -7.20 11.18 3.86
CA SER A 256 -8.15 11.99 4.65
C SER A 256 -9.60 11.95 4.15
N VAL A 257 -9.85 11.46 2.95
CA VAL A 257 -11.19 11.31 2.35
C VAL A 257 -11.29 9.90 1.78
N PRO A 258 -11.55 8.88 2.61
CA PRO A 258 -11.54 7.48 2.16
C PRO A 258 -12.72 7.14 1.24
N ARG A 259 -12.50 6.19 0.33
CA ARG A 259 -13.52 5.59 -0.55
C ARG A 259 -13.27 4.10 -0.69
N VAL A 260 -14.33 3.33 -0.69
CA VAL A 260 -14.34 1.95 -1.19
C VAL A 260 -14.45 1.99 -2.71
N ALA A 261 -13.73 1.12 -3.39
CA ALA A 261 -13.80 0.99 -4.85
C ALA A 261 -15.19 0.54 -5.30
N ARG A 262 -15.57 0.95 -6.50
CA ARG A 262 -16.85 0.59 -7.14
C ARG A 262 -16.60 -0.32 -8.32
N ASP A 263 -17.49 -1.26 -8.55
CA ASP A 263 -17.46 -2.13 -9.72
C ASP A 263 -17.67 -1.32 -11.01
N LEU A 264 -16.81 -1.55 -12.01
CA LEU A 264 -16.93 -0.93 -13.33
C LEU A 264 -18.01 -1.63 -14.19
N GLY A 265 -18.45 -2.82 -13.79
CA GLY A 265 -19.48 -3.59 -14.46
C GLY A 265 -19.02 -4.27 -15.75
N VAL A 266 -17.74 -4.63 -15.85
CA VAL A 266 -17.16 -5.21 -17.08
C VAL A 266 -16.32 -6.45 -16.80
N PHE A 267 -16.29 -7.36 -17.78
CA PHE A 267 -15.26 -8.39 -17.91
C PHE A 267 -14.15 -7.91 -18.84
N VAL A 268 -12.91 -8.17 -18.44
CA VAL A 268 -11.70 -7.82 -19.19
C VAL A 268 -10.84 -9.07 -19.33
N THR A 269 -10.55 -9.50 -20.56
CA THR A 269 -9.65 -10.65 -20.77
C THR A 269 -8.22 -10.33 -20.32
N VAL A 270 -7.39 -11.35 -20.18
CA VAL A 270 -5.98 -11.17 -19.77
C VAL A 270 -5.26 -10.21 -20.75
N GLU A 271 -5.48 -10.36 -22.05
CA GLU A 271 -4.86 -9.55 -23.10
C GLU A 271 -5.35 -8.12 -23.13
N GLN A 272 -6.60 -7.88 -22.72
CA GLN A 272 -7.19 -6.54 -22.67
C GLN A 272 -6.79 -5.77 -21.40
N THR A 273 -6.14 -6.41 -20.43
CA THR A 273 -5.86 -5.82 -19.12
C THR A 273 -5.01 -4.55 -19.23
N LEU A 274 -3.87 -4.59 -19.91
CA LEU A 274 -3.01 -3.41 -20.04
C LEU A 274 -3.69 -2.29 -20.89
N PRO A 275 -4.33 -2.55 -22.04
CA PRO A 275 -5.15 -1.57 -22.74
C PRO A 275 -6.21 -0.88 -21.87
N VAL A 276 -6.96 -1.62 -21.05
CA VAL A 276 -7.98 -1.05 -20.13
C VAL A 276 -7.35 -0.19 -19.03
N LEU A 277 -6.27 -0.65 -18.41
CA LEU A 277 -5.52 0.15 -17.42
C LEU A 277 -5.05 1.47 -18.03
N ARG A 278 -4.50 1.44 -19.25
CA ARG A 278 -4.09 2.64 -19.99
C ARG A 278 -5.25 3.57 -20.25
N ALA A 279 -6.37 3.05 -20.76
CA ALA A 279 -7.55 3.86 -21.07
C ALA A 279 -8.08 4.61 -19.84
N ILE A 280 -8.14 3.96 -18.65
CA ILE A 280 -8.55 4.60 -17.39
C ILE A 280 -7.53 5.67 -16.97
N LEU A 281 -6.24 5.36 -17.03
CA LEU A 281 -5.17 6.26 -16.60
C LEU A 281 -5.07 7.48 -17.53
N ASP A 282 -5.20 7.29 -18.84
CA ASP A 282 -5.15 8.36 -19.82
C ASP A 282 -6.35 9.30 -19.68
N ALA A 283 -7.56 8.76 -19.49
CA ALA A 283 -8.74 9.56 -19.22
C ALA A 283 -8.55 10.48 -18.00
N TRP A 284 -7.93 9.95 -16.92
CA TRP A 284 -7.69 10.71 -15.71
C TRP A 284 -6.51 11.68 -15.83
N ARG A 285 -5.39 11.30 -16.43
CA ARG A 285 -4.20 12.15 -16.51
C ARG A 285 -4.38 13.36 -17.44
N GLU A 286 -5.24 13.23 -18.44
CA GLU A 286 -5.53 14.28 -19.42
C GLU A 286 -6.55 15.29 -18.91
N ASP A 287 -7.38 14.94 -17.94
CA ASP A 287 -8.39 15.84 -17.38
C ASP A 287 -7.79 16.84 -16.39
N LEU A 288 -7.64 18.09 -16.83
CA LEU A 288 -7.03 19.17 -16.07
C LEU A 288 -7.79 19.52 -14.78
N ARG A 289 -9.07 19.13 -14.65
CA ARG A 289 -9.84 19.30 -13.39
C ARG A 289 -9.19 18.60 -12.22
N TYR A 290 -8.51 17.47 -12.46
CA TYR A 290 -7.84 16.69 -11.41
C TYR A 290 -6.37 17.09 -11.20
N ARG A 291 -5.86 18.07 -11.99
CA ARG A 291 -4.51 18.62 -11.82
C ARG A 291 -4.47 19.94 -11.07
N ILE A 292 -5.60 20.66 -10.96
CA ILE A 292 -5.64 22.01 -10.37
C ILE A 292 -5.40 22.03 -8.86
N SER A 293 -5.73 20.95 -8.14
CA SER A 293 -5.63 20.86 -6.68
C SER A 293 -5.16 19.48 -6.21
N ARG A 294 -4.08 19.43 -5.45
CA ARG A 294 -3.54 18.17 -4.89
C ARG A 294 -4.52 17.44 -3.97
N VAL A 295 -5.46 18.14 -3.36
CA VAL A 295 -6.45 17.57 -2.43
C VAL A 295 -7.47 16.71 -3.19
N LYS A 296 -7.91 17.17 -4.38
CA LYS A 296 -8.90 16.50 -5.22
C LYS A 296 -8.32 15.87 -6.49
N ALA A 297 -7.04 15.49 -6.47
CA ALA A 297 -6.32 14.98 -7.65
C ALA A 297 -6.41 13.46 -7.83
N ARG A 298 -6.82 12.67 -6.82
CA ARG A 298 -6.87 11.20 -6.90
C ARG A 298 -7.98 10.73 -7.83
N LEU A 299 -7.76 9.59 -8.52
CA LEU A 299 -8.75 8.96 -9.41
C LEU A 299 -10.15 8.82 -8.78
N LYS A 300 -10.23 8.52 -7.47
CA LYS A 300 -11.50 8.39 -6.76
C LYS A 300 -12.42 9.61 -6.88
N PHE A 301 -11.86 10.82 -7.01
CA PHE A 301 -12.67 12.02 -7.21
C PHE A 301 -13.24 12.11 -8.63
N MET A 302 -12.50 11.61 -9.63
CA MET A 302 -13.04 11.43 -10.96
C MET A 302 -14.17 10.41 -10.99
N VAL A 303 -14.00 9.29 -10.25
CA VAL A 303 -15.06 8.29 -10.10
C VAL A 303 -16.26 8.82 -9.29
N ASP A 304 -16.05 9.69 -8.31
CA ASP A 304 -17.14 10.41 -7.62
C ASP A 304 -17.90 11.35 -8.55
N ASP A 305 -17.21 11.97 -9.52
CA ASP A 305 -17.79 12.94 -10.45
C ASP A 305 -18.53 12.28 -11.63
N TYR A 306 -17.99 11.21 -12.21
CA TYR A 306 -18.52 10.57 -13.42
C TYR A 306 -19.33 9.30 -13.16
N GLY A 307 -19.22 8.70 -11.98
CA GLY A 307 -19.73 7.35 -11.74
C GLY A 307 -18.91 6.26 -12.44
N PRO A 308 -19.07 4.98 -12.06
CA PRO A 308 -18.46 3.86 -12.78
C PRO A 308 -18.90 3.81 -14.25
N GLU A 309 -20.17 4.11 -14.52
CA GLU A 309 -20.77 4.10 -15.86
C GLU A 309 -20.11 5.14 -16.79
N GLY A 310 -19.81 6.34 -16.26
CA GLY A 310 -19.12 7.38 -17.03
C GLY A 310 -17.66 7.03 -17.28
N ILE A 311 -16.99 6.38 -16.32
CA ILE A 311 -15.63 5.85 -16.51
C ILE A 311 -15.65 4.74 -17.56
N ARG A 312 -16.60 3.78 -17.50
CA ARG A 312 -16.76 2.72 -18.47
C ARG A 312 -16.94 3.26 -19.88
N ALA A 313 -17.88 4.17 -20.07
CA ALA A 313 -18.14 4.77 -21.39
C ALA A 313 -16.89 5.42 -21.99
N GLU A 314 -16.07 6.10 -21.19
CA GLU A 314 -14.82 6.70 -21.64
C GLU A 314 -13.77 5.64 -21.99
N VAL A 315 -13.67 4.55 -21.20
CA VAL A 315 -12.77 3.42 -21.48
C VAL A 315 -13.14 2.79 -22.82
N GLU A 316 -14.41 2.43 -23.04
CA GLU A 316 -14.90 1.81 -24.26
C GLU A 316 -14.70 2.73 -25.49
N ARG A 317 -14.91 4.04 -25.32
CA ARG A 317 -14.62 5.04 -26.36
C ARG A 317 -13.14 5.04 -26.76
N ARG A 318 -12.22 4.91 -25.80
CA ARG A 318 -10.77 4.87 -26.05
C ARG A 318 -10.32 3.56 -26.67
N LEU A 319 -10.95 2.46 -26.29
CA LEU A 319 -10.69 1.13 -26.85
C LEU A 319 -11.29 0.98 -28.25
N GLY A 320 -12.34 1.73 -28.60
CA GLY A 320 -13.06 1.64 -29.85
C GLY A 320 -14.07 0.47 -29.95
N HIS A 321 -14.32 -0.20 -28.81
CA HIS A 321 -15.32 -1.28 -28.69
C HIS A 321 -15.88 -1.34 -27.28
N ALA A 322 -17.06 -1.95 -27.14
CA ALA A 322 -17.68 -2.22 -25.85
C ALA A 322 -16.99 -3.41 -25.16
N LEU A 323 -16.94 -3.36 -23.83
CA LEU A 323 -16.51 -4.48 -22.98
C LEU A 323 -17.73 -5.32 -22.58
N PRO A 324 -17.58 -6.65 -22.44
CA PRO A 324 -18.66 -7.51 -21.95
C PRO A 324 -19.15 -7.08 -20.56
N ASP A 325 -20.46 -7.17 -20.34
CA ASP A 325 -21.06 -6.92 -19.03
C ASP A 325 -20.65 -8.01 -18.04
N TYR A 326 -20.24 -7.59 -16.86
CA TYR A 326 -19.96 -8.50 -15.76
C TYR A 326 -20.18 -7.78 -14.42
N THR A 327 -20.90 -8.41 -13.52
CA THR A 327 -21.06 -7.91 -12.15
C THR A 327 -20.26 -8.79 -11.21
N LEU A 328 -19.35 -8.18 -10.45
CA LEU A 328 -18.52 -8.92 -9.52
C LEU A 328 -19.35 -9.42 -8.33
N GLU A 329 -19.36 -10.74 -8.15
CA GLU A 329 -20.01 -11.36 -6.99
C GLU A 329 -19.38 -10.87 -5.68
N PRO A 330 -20.21 -10.57 -4.67
CA PRO A 330 -19.72 -10.24 -3.34
C PRO A 330 -18.80 -11.35 -2.80
N LEU A 331 -17.80 -10.95 -2.04
CA LEU A 331 -16.96 -11.89 -1.32
C LEU A 331 -17.75 -12.48 -0.14
N ASP A 332 -17.70 -13.79 0.06
CA ASP A 332 -18.37 -14.51 1.15
C ASP A 332 -17.40 -15.00 2.24
N VAL A 333 -16.12 -14.87 2.00
CA VAL A 333 -15.04 -15.29 2.91
C VAL A 333 -14.19 -14.10 3.38
N GLU A 334 -13.69 -14.15 4.61
CA GLU A 334 -12.77 -13.13 5.10
C GLU A 334 -11.40 -13.25 4.39
N PRO A 335 -10.73 -12.13 4.09
CA PRO A 335 -9.39 -12.16 3.49
C PRO A 335 -8.39 -12.84 4.40
N VAL A 336 -7.63 -13.80 3.86
CA VAL A 336 -6.60 -14.54 4.60
C VAL A 336 -5.32 -13.73 4.77
N THR A 337 -4.55 -14.04 5.81
CA THR A 337 -3.24 -13.42 6.08
C THR A 337 -2.06 -14.20 5.52
N HIS A 338 -2.27 -15.45 5.11
CA HIS A 338 -1.24 -16.40 4.65
C HIS A 338 -0.16 -16.73 5.70
N MET A 339 -0.45 -16.59 6.99
CA MET A 339 0.47 -16.97 8.06
C MET A 339 0.43 -18.48 8.31
N GLY A 340 1.58 -19.05 8.71
CA GLY A 340 1.71 -20.48 8.93
C GLY A 340 2.09 -21.25 7.66
N ILE A 341 1.92 -22.57 7.68
CA ILE A 341 2.38 -23.50 6.65
C ILE A 341 1.19 -23.84 5.73
N HIS A 342 1.36 -23.61 4.44
CA HIS A 342 0.34 -23.87 3.43
C HIS A 342 0.93 -24.71 2.28
N PRO A 343 0.27 -25.82 1.84
CA PRO A 343 0.74 -26.58 0.70
C PRO A 343 0.67 -25.74 -0.59
N GLU A 344 1.69 -25.89 -1.45
CA GLU A 344 1.67 -25.32 -2.80
C GLU A 344 1.01 -26.29 -3.79
N LYS A 345 0.60 -25.80 -4.97
CA LYS A 345 0.08 -26.64 -6.06
C LYS A 345 1.11 -27.68 -6.57
N THR A 346 2.39 -27.42 -6.34
CA THR A 346 3.45 -28.41 -6.59
C THR A 346 3.53 -29.36 -5.40
N ALA A 347 3.22 -30.64 -5.63
CA ALA A 347 3.20 -31.65 -4.57
C ALA A 347 4.55 -31.73 -3.82
N GLY A 348 4.49 -31.84 -2.49
CA GLY A 348 5.64 -31.93 -1.60
C GLY A 348 6.32 -30.59 -1.30
N LEU A 349 5.77 -29.47 -1.83
CA LEU A 349 6.22 -28.12 -1.51
C LEU A 349 5.19 -27.35 -0.68
N SER A 350 5.68 -26.48 0.17
CA SER A 350 4.90 -25.59 1.00
C SER A 350 5.37 -24.14 0.92
N SER A 351 4.43 -23.21 1.10
CA SER A 351 4.69 -21.81 1.40
C SER A 351 4.56 -21.59 2.90
N VAL A 352 5.50 -20.88 3.51
CA VAL A 352 5.55 -20.62 4.95
C VAL A 352 5.38 -19.13 5.20
N GLY A 353 4.23 -18.74 5.75
CA GLY A 353 3.93 -17.35 6.13
C GLY A 353 4.59 -17.01 7.46
N VAL A 354 5.42 -15.99 7.47
CA VAL A 354 6.24 -15.55 8.61
C VAL A 354 5.71 -14.22 9.14
N PRO A 355 5.26 -14.16 10.40
CA PRO A 355 4.92 -12.91 11.05
C PRO A 355 6.16 -12.01 11.19
N VAL A 356 6.07 -10.78 10.69
CA VAL A 356 7.11 -9.76 10.89
C VAL A 356 6.52 -8.65 11.75
N HIS A 357 6.94 -8.60 13.00
CA HIS A 357 6.35 -7.69 13.97
C HIS A 357 6.40 -6.23 13.49
N LEU A 358 5.23 -5.64 13.26
CA LEU A 358 5.04 -4.28 12.74
C LEU A 358 5.80 -4.00 11.43
N GLY A 359 6.15 -5.05 10.68
CA GLY A 359 6.92 -4.93 9.44
C GLY A 359 8.36 -4.43 9.64
N LEU A 360 8.91 -4.50 10.85
CA LEU A 360 10.31 -4.13 11.12
C LEU A 360 11.22 -5.32 10.83
N LEU A 361 12.22 -5.10 9.99
CA LEU A 361 13.17 -6.12 9.59
C LEU A 361 14.54 -5.47 9.41
N SER A 362 15.50 -5.85 10.24
CA SER A 362 16.86 -5.32 10.16
C SER A 362 17.59 -5.82 8.91
N GLY A 363 18.63 -5.13 8.48
CA GLY A 363 19.47 -5.57 7.36
C GLY A 363 20.11 -6.93 7.65
N ALA A 364 20.57 -7.16 8.88
CA ALA A 364 21.10 -8.46 9.32
C ALA A 364 20.05 -9.58 9.22
N GLN A 365 18.81 -9.31 9.62
CA GLN A 365 17.71 -10.27 9.47
C GLN A 365 17.37 -10.52 8.00
N MET A 366 17.40 -9.48 7.13
CA MET A 366 17.18 -9.65 5.69
C MET A 366 18.24 -10.56 5.05
N VAL A 367 19.52 -10.40 5.40
CA VAL A 367 20.60 -11.27 4.91
C VAL A 367 20.39 -12.69 5.40
N ALA A 368 20.15 -12.89 6.69
CA ALA A 368 19.94 -14.23 7.26
C ALA A 368 18.70 -14.95 6.67
N LEU A 369 17.61 -14.20 6.40
CA LEU A 369 16.43 -14.72 5.70
C LEU A 369 16.73 -15.10 4.24
N ALA A 370 17.55 -14.31 3.56
CA ALA A 370 17.99 -14.61 2.21
C ALA A 370 18.80 -15.92 2.18
N ASP A 371 19.75 -16.08 3.10
CA ASP A 371 20.57 -17.29 3.23
C ASP A 371 19.72 -18.53 3.54
N ALA A 372 18.78 -18.41 4.50
CA ALA A 372 17.86 -19.51 4.83
C ALA A 372 16.95 -19.88 3.65
N THR A 373 16.48 -18.87 2.88
CA THR A 373 15.64 -19.12 1.70
C THR A 373 16.42 -19.71 0.54
N GLU A 374 17.66 -19.29 0.32
CA GLU A 374 18.54 -19.87 -0.72
C GLU A 374 18.86 -21.34 -0.45
N GLU A 375 19.05 -21.71 0.82
CA GLU A 375 19.34 -23.08 1.25
C GLU A 375 18.10 -23.99 1.21
N LEU A 376 16.94 -23.51 1.65
CA LEU A 376 15.77 -24.35 1.99
C LEU A 376 14.54 -24.13 1.11
N GLY A 377 14.49 -23.03 0.34
CA GLY A 377 13.31 -22.60 -0.38
C GLY A 377 13.60 -22.08 -1.79
N ARG A 378 12.74 -21.17 -2.25
CA ARG A 378 12.85 -20.59 -3.61
C ARG A 378 12.83 -19.07 -3.61
N ASP A 379 11.73 -18.46 -3.12
CA ASP A 379 11.48 -17.02 -3.17
C ASP A 379 10.99 -16.50 -1.83
N ILE A 380 11.10 -15.17 -1.64
CA ILE A 380 10.43 -14.43 -0.58
C ILE A 380 9.31 -13.59 -1.19
N ARG A 381 8.16 -13.56 -0.57
CA ARG A 381 6.99 -12.77 -0.98
C ARG A 381 6.52 -11.88 0.16
N LEU A 382 6.44 -10.57 -0.06
CA LEU A 382 5.93 -9.64 0.94
C LEU A 382 4.41 -9.62 0.93
N THR A 383 3.79 -9.49 2.10
CA THR A 383 2.33 -9.37 2.21
C THR A 383 1.90 -7.90 2.37
N ARG A 384 0.63 -7.62 2.12
CA ARG A 384 0.03 -6.31 2.37
C ARG A 384 0.00 -5.95 3.87
N GLN A 385 -0.01 -6.95 4.73
CA GLN A 385 -0.01 -6.80 6.18
C GLN A 385 1.38 -6.61 6.78
N GLN A 386 2.39 -6.25 5.96
CA GLN A 386 3.78 -6.04 6.39
C GLN A 386 4.47 -7.31 6.92
N ASN A 387 4.02 -8.48 6.49
CA ASN A 387 4.64 -9.78 6.77
C ASN A 387 5.32 -10.33 5.50
N LEU A 388 5.87 -11.53 5.58
CA LEU A 388 6.45 -12.22 4.43
C LEU A 388 6.01 -13.68 4.34
N VAL A 389 6.24 -14.27 3.18
CA VAL A 389 6.03 -15.70 2.90
C VAL A 389 7.30 -16.22 2.25
N VAL A 390 7.88 -17.28 2.78
CA VAL A 390 8.96 -18.05 2.15
C VAL A 390 8.30 -19.18 1.34
N THR A 391 8.68 -19.34 0.08
CA THR A 391 8.00 -20.24 -0.86
C THR A 391 8.90 -21.39 -1.31
N GLY A 392 8.31 -22.46 -1.84
CA GLY A 392 9.04 -23.58 -2.42
C GLY A 392 9.78 -24.43 -1.39
N ILE A 393 9.31 -24.48 -0.16
CA ILE A 393 9.91 -25.26 0.93
C ILE A 393 9.48 -26.72 0.81
N ALA A 394 10.42 -27.64 0.71
CA ALA A 394 10.10 -29.06 0.82
C ALA A 394 9.45 -29.33 2.20
N GLU A 395 8.35 -30.09 2.24
CA GLU A 395 7.65 -30.39 3.50
C GLU A 395 8.60 -30.96 4.58
N THR A 396 9.60 -31.74 4.16
CA THR A 396 10.64 -32.30 5.05
C THR A 396 11.63 -31.23 5.56
N ALA A 397 11.74 -30.08 4.91
CA ALA A 397 12.64 -28.99 5.28
C ALA A 397 11.96 -27.94 6.18
N VAL A 398 10.64 -28.00 6.37
CA VAL A 398 9.89 -27.06 7.21
C VAL A 398 10.44 -26.96 8.64
N PRO A 399 10.80 -28.07 9.34
CA PRO A 399 11.39 -27.95 10.67
C PRO A 399 12.73 -27.20 10.68
N ALA A 400 13.59 -27.42 9.70
CA ALA A 400 14.86 -26.72 9.57
C ALA A 400 14.65 -25.21 9.31
N LEU A 401 13.67 -24.85 8.47
CA LEU A 401 13.32 -23.47 8.24
C LEU A 401 12.79 -22.82 9.54
N THR A 402 11.93 -23.52 10.29
CA THR A 402 11.40 -23.00 11.57
C THR A 402 12.53 -22.66 12.54
N GLU A 403 13.49 -23.57 12.72
CA GLU A 403 14.66 -23.34 13.58
C GLU A 403 15.50 -22.13 13.10
N ARG A 404 15.67 -21.96 11.78
CA ARG A 404 16.36 -20.79 11.23
C ARG A 404 15.60 -19.49 11.51
N LEU A 405 14.26 -19.48 11.34
CA LEU A 405 13.43 -18.31 11.58
C LEU A 405 13.43 -17.88 13.06
N ASP A 406 13.42 -18.85 13.98
CA ASP A 406 13.56 -18.60 15.43
C ASP A 406 14.92 -17.95 15.74
N GLY A 407 16.00 -18.49 15.15
CA GLY A 407 17.35 -17.93 15.29
C GLY A 407 17.50 -16.51 14.71
N ILE A 408 16.71 -16.16 13.69
CA ILE A 408 16.67 -14.83 13.08
C ILE A 408 15.81 -13.86 13.92
N GLY A 409 14.95 -14.37 14.80
CA GLY A 409 14.03 -13.58 15.63
C GLY A 409 12.71 -13.23 14.92
N VAL A 410 12.25 -14.09 14.01
CA VAL A 410 10.95 -14.01 13.34
C VAL A 410 10.18 -15.34 13.48
N PRO A 411 9.81 -15.74 14.70
CA PRO A 411 9.24 -17.06 15.00
C PRO A 411 7.85 -17.24 14.35
N LEU A 412 7.56 -18.49 13.95
CA LEU A 412 6.27 -18.84 13.33
C LEU A 412 5.12 -18.91 14.32
N ASP A 413 5.38 -19.19 15.59
CA ASP A 413 4.38 -19.38 16.64
C ASP A 413 3.98 -18.08 17.33
N ALA A 414 4.45 -16.93 16.82
CA ALA A 414 4.03 -15.62 17.32
C ALA A 414 2.49 -15.48 17.29
N ASN A 415 1.92 -14.82 18.30
CA ASN A 415 0.49 -14.55 18.34
C ASN A 415 0.06 -13.77 17.08
N LEU A 416 -0.99 -14.24 16.40
CA LEU A 416 -1.44 -13.68 15.13
C LEU A 416 -1.87 -12.21 15.22
N ILE A 417 -2.15 -11.65 16.39
CA ILE A 417 -2.37 -10.20 16.55
C ILE A 417 -1.14 -9.41 16.04
N ARG A 418 0.09 -9.95 16.20
CA ARG A 418 1.33 -9.34 15.71
C ARG A 418 1.40 -9.33 14.18
N ALA A 419 0.90 -10.38 13.54
CA ALA A 419 0.80 -10.46 12.09
C ALA A 419 -0.35 -9.60 11.52
N ASN A 420 -1.39 -9.37 12.31
CA ASN A 420 -2.57 -8.59 11.94
C ASN A 420 -2.44 -7.09 12.28
N ALA A 421 -1.39 -6.70 12.99
CA ALA A 421 -1.13 -5.31 13.33
C ALA A 421 -0.39 -4.59 12.19
N ILE A 422 -0.87 -3.41 11.82
CA ILE A 422 -0.26 -2.57 10.79
C ILE A 422 0.08 -1.20 11.38
N GLY A 423 1.36 -0.87 11.44
CA GLY A 423 1.87 0.45 11.80
C GLY A 423 2.41 1.19 10.57
N CYS A 424 2.05 2.46 10.36
CA CYS A 424 2.78 3.24 9.38
C CYS A 424 4.19 3.58 9.90
N THR A 425 5.09 4.02 9.02
CA THR A 425 6.45 4.44 9.40
C THR A 425 6.44 5.43 10.57
N GLY A 426 5.59 6.46 10.51
CA GLY A 426 5.39 7.40 11.61
C GLY A 426 6.66 8.12 12.08
N GLU A 427 6.70 8.50 13.36
CA GLU A 427 7.90 9.01 13.98
C GLU A 427 8.87 7.84 14.30
N PRO A 428 10.20 8.03 14.18
CA PRO A 428 10.89 9.32 13.95
C PRO A 428 11.05 9.74 12.48
N HIS A 429 10.65 8.91 11.50
CA HIS A 429 11.05 9.10 10.10
C HIS A 429 10.12 10.01 9.29
N CYS A 430 8.82 10.03 9.59
CA CYS A 430 7.83 10.70 8.73
C CYS A 430 7.59 12.16 9.12
N ASN A 431 7.85 13.10 8.18
CA ASN A 431 7.61 14.54 8.40
C ASN A 431 6.11 14.91 8.55
N TYR A 432 5.19 14.01 8.25
CA TYR A 432 3.73 14.24 8.40
C TYR A 432 3.18 13.67 9.71
N ALA A 433 3.93 12.83 10.41
CA ALA A 433 3.49 12.24 11.66
C ALA A 433 3.45 13.27 12.78
N VAL A 434 2.36 13.25 13.56
CA VAL A 434 2.15 14.09 14.74
C VAL A 434 2.06 13.26 16.03
N ALA A 435 2.14 11.93 15.89
CA ALA A 435 2.13 10.96 16.97
C ALA A 435 2.99 9.75 16.62
N GLU A 436 3.49 9.05 17.63
CA GLU A 436 4.18 7.76 17.52
C GLU A 436 3.30 6.72 16.83
N THR A 437 3.92 5.75 16.20
CA THR A 437 3.17 4.68 15.52
C THR A 437 3.63 3.30 15.95
N LYS A 438 4.72 2.77 15.40
CA LYS A 438 5.17 1.40 15.67
C LYS A 438 5.49 1.16 17.13
N THR A 439 6.28 2.01 17.77
CA THR A 439 6.59 1.91 19.19
C THR A 439 5.33 1.99 20.07
N ARG A 440 4.36 2.82 19.69
CA ARG A 440 3.09 2.93 20.43
C ARG A 440 2.20 1.71 20.24
N LEU A 441 2.15 1.20 19.00
CA LEU A 441 1.38 0.00 18.68
C LEU A 441 1.99 -1.26 19.33
N ASP A 442 3.31 -1.34 19.38
CA ASP A 442 4.04 -2.41 20.06
C ASP A 442 3.64 -2.51 21.55
N ARG A 443 3.74 -1.40 22.28
CA ARG A 443 3.31 -1.34 23.69
C ARG A 443 1.83 -1.75 23.87
N LEU A 444 0.96 -1.31 22.96
CA LEU A 444 -0.46 -1.65 23.02
C LEU A 444 -0.67 -3.16 22.81
N ILE A 445 0.05 -3.78 21.86
CA ILE A 445 -0.02 -5.21 21.59
C ILE A 445 0.49 -5.99 22.80
N ASP A 446 1.63 -5.63 23.39
CA ASP A 446 2.19 -6.27 24.58
C ASP A 446 1.20 -6.24 25.75
N GLY A 447 0.55 -5.08 25.97
CA GLY A 447 -0.47 -4.93 27.02
C GLY A 447 -1.73 -5.79 26.76
N LEU A 448 -2.15 -5.92 25.51
CA LEU A 448 -3.29 -6.76 25.13
C LEU A 448 -2.95 -8.25 25.24
N GLU A 449 -1.79 -8.69 24.74
CA GLU A 449 -1.32 -10.08 24.87
C GLU A 449 -1.15 -10.50 26.32
N GLY A 450 -0.53 -9.63 27.13
CA GLY A 450 -0.33 -9.89 28.55
C GLY A 450 -1.65 -10.07 29.33
N ARG A 451 -2.74 -9.44 28.88
CA ARG A 451 -4.04 -9.51 29.53
C ARG A 451 -4.97 -10.58 28.97
N PHE A 452 -4.97 -10.81 27.67
CA PHE A 452 -5.98 -11.61 26.97
C PHE A 452 -5.41 -12.83 26.23
N GLY A 453 -4.09 -12.98 26.16
CA GLY A 453 -3.42 -14.12 25.53
C GLY A 453 -3.81 -14.29 24.05
N HIS A 454 -4.17 -15.54 23.68
CA HIS A 454 -4.55 -15.88 22.32
C HIS A 454 -6.00 -15.55 21.93
N ASP A 455 -6.85 -15.17 22.87
CA ASP A 455 -8.28 -14.84 22.59
C ASP A 455 -8.45 -13.65 21.66
N ILE A 456 -7.37 -12.87 21.47
CA ILE A 456 -7.32 -11.67 20.63
C ILE A 456 -6.59 -11.88 19.30
N SER A 457 -6.17 -13.10 18.97
CA SER A 457 -5.35 -13.40 17.76
C SER A 457 -5.98 -12.92 16.45
N GLY A 458 -7.32 -12.87 16.39
CA GLY A 458 -8.05 -12.40 15.20
C GLY A 458 -8.16 -10.87 15.06
N LEU A 459 -7.73 -10.07 16.06
CA LEU A 459 -7.85 -8.62 16.00
C LEU A 459 -6.90 -7.98 15.00
N ARG A 460 -7.41 -6.99 14.25
CA ARG A 460 -6.67 -6.19 13.27
C ARG A 460 -6.51 -4.76 13.80
N LEU A 461 -5.31 -4.42 14.25
CA LEU A 461 -4.97 -3.10 14.80
C LEU A 461 -4.20 -2.28 13.77
N HIS A 462 -4.75 -1.18 13.32
CA HIS A 462 -4.16 -0.34 12.28
C HIS A 462 -3.87 1.07 12.80
N LEU A 463 -2.59 1.44 12.93
CA LEU A 463 -2.17 2.72 13.50
C LEU A 463 -1.42 3.59 12.51
N ASP A 464 -1.88 4.82 12.36
CA ASP A 464 -1.27 5.88 11.54
C ASP A 464 -0.93 7.11 12.38
N GLY A 465 0.22 7.72 12.15
CA GLY A 465 0.66 8.95 12.80
C GLY A 465 -0.01 10.23 12.28
N CYS A 466 -0.89 10.13 11.26
CA CYS A 466 -1.57 11.27 10.62
C CYS A 466 -2.74 10.82 9.73
N PRO A 467 -3.57 11.75 9.19
CA PRO A 467 -4.72 11.41 8.33
C PRO A 467 -4.40 10.77 6.98
N HIS A 468 -3.11 10.59 6.61
CA HIS A 468 -2.74 10.03 5.29
C HIS A 468 -3.03 8.53 5.15
N ALA A 469 -3.34 7.81 6.23
CA ALA A 469 -3.77 6.42 6.24
C ALA A 469 -2.80 5.46 5.52
N CYS A 470 -1.51 5.58 5.79
CA CYS A 470 -0.49 4.69 5.23
C CYS A 470 -0.57 3.29 5.87
N GLY A 471 -0.88 3.21 7.19
CA GLY A 471 -1.19 2.01 7.97
C GLY A 471 -2.66 1.59 7.90
N GLN A 472 -3.48 2.28 7.09
CA GLN A 472 -4.85 1.85 6.75
C GLN A 472 -5.85 1.88 7.92
N HIS A 473 -5.75 2.83 8.86
CA HIS A 473 -6.61 2.93 10.05
C HIS A 473 -8.13 2.94 9.78
N TRP A 474 -8.55 3.25 8.56
CA TRP A 474 -9.97 3.26 8.17
C TRP A 474 -10.60 1.87 8.04
N VAL A 475 -9.79 0.81 7.95
CA VAL A 475 -10.25 -0.55 7.61
C VAL A 475 -9.76 -1.63 8.58
N GLY A 476 -9.19 -1.25 9.72
CA GLY A 476 -8.90 -2.16 10.84
C GLY A 476 -10.13 -2.38 11.72
N ASP A 477 -10.12 -3.42 12.53
CA ASP A 477 -11.12 -3.62 13.59
C ASP A 477 -11.02 -2.50 14.63
N LEU A 478 -9.78 -2.15 14.99
CA LEU A 478 -9.37 -0.99 15.77
C LEU A 478 -8.44 -0.14 14.90
N GLY A 479 -8.93 1.00 14.44
CA GLY A 479 -8.14 1.97 13.70
C GLY A 479 -7.71 3.13 14.60
N PHE A 480 -6.45 3.57 14.48
CA PHE A 480 -5.92 4.68 15.26
C PHE A 480 -5.35 5.74 14.33
N GLN A 481 -5.89 6.95 14.40
CA GLN A 481 -5.36 8.10 13.67
C GLN A 481 -4.66 9.05 14.63
N GLY A 482 -3.35 9.23 14.46
CA GLY A 482 -2.57 10.18 15.23
C GLY A 482 -3.08 11.62 15.08
N THR A 483 -3.22 12.29 16.21
CA THR A 483 -3.64 13.67 16.37
C THR A 483 -2.98 14.29 17.60
N THR A 484 -3.43 15.44 18.06
CA THR A 484 -2.97 16.07 19.29
C THR A 484 -4.15 16.47 20.16
N ALA A 485 -4.03 16.29 21.48
CA ALA A 485 -4.88 16.85 22.51
C ALA A 485 -4.17 18.02 23.21
N ARG A 486 -4.93 18.85 23.92
CA ARG A 486 -4.39 19.85 24.86
C ARG A 486 -4.78 19.47 26.28
N ASP A 487 -3.82 19.56 27.19
CA ASP A 487 -4.10 19.46 28.61
C ASP A 487 -4.80 20.74 29.16
N PRO A 488 -5.24 20.77 30.42
CA PRO A 488 -5.85 21.94 31.03
C PRO A 488 -4.94 23.18 31.03
N ASN A 489 -3.61 23.00 30.94
CA ASN A 489 -2.62 24.08 30.88
C ASN A 489 -2.39 24.58 29.45
N GLY A 490 -3.08 23.98 28.44
CA GLY A 490 -2.95 24.32 27.02
C GLY A 490 -1.75 23.66 26.32
N GLN A 491 -0.96 22.83 27.00
CA GLN A 491 0.16 22.09 26.41
C GLN A 491 -0.36 21.02 25.47
N ARG A 492 0.31 20.83 24.32
CA ARG A 492 -0.04 19.81 23.34
C ARG A 492 0.63 18.48 23.68
N HIS A 493 -0.16 17.42 23.70
CA HIS A 493 0.27 16.04 23.86
C HIS A 493 -0.16 15.20 22.65
N GLN A 494 0.55 14.10 22.40
CA GLN A 494 0.15 13.12 21.41
C GLN A 494 -1.18 12.45 21.83
N ALA A 495 -2.05 12.27 20.84
CA ALA A 495 -3.35 11.67 21.03
C ALA A 495 -3.74 10.87 19.80
N TYR A 496 -4.78 10.05 19.93
CA TYR A 496 -5.30 9.25 18.81
C TYR A 496 -6.82 9.33 18.74
N ASP A 497 -7.34 9.45 17.52
CA ASP A 497 -8.74 9.14 17.27
C ASP A 497 -8.85 7.61 17.12
N ILE A 498 -9.79 6.97 17.84
CA ILE A 498 -10.08 5.55 17.72
C ILE A 498 -11.26 5.38 16.76
N LEU A 499 -11.00 4.67 15.66
CA LEU A 499 -11.96 4.37 14.62
C LEU A 499 -12.44 2.93 14.77
N LEU A 500 -13.74 2.73 14.70
CA LEU A 500 -14.38 1.42 14.78
C LEU A 500 -15.24 1.18 13.53
N ARG A 501 -15.68 -0.06 13.31
CA ARG A 501 -16.54 -0.49 12.21
C ARG A 501 -15.89 -0.37 10.83
N GLY A 502 -14.54 -0.36 10.73
CA GLY A 502 -13.80 -0.52 9.49
C GLY A 502 -13.66 -2.00 9.12
N ALA A 503 -13.68 -2.33 7.84
CA ALA A 503 -13.42 -3.69 7.36
C ALA A 503 -13.00 -3.72 5.88
N LEU A 504 -12.40 -4.83 5.49
CA LEU A 504 -12.20 -5.29 4.11
C LEU A 504 -12.98 -6.59 3.91
N GLY A 505 -13.04 -7.08 2.67
CA GLY A 505 -13.72 -8.33 2.33
C GLY A 505 -15.25 -8.21 2.33
N PRO A 506 -15.99 -9.23 2.81
CA PRO A 506 -17.46 -9.30 2.68
C PRO A 506 -18.20 -8.10 3.29
N ARG A 507 -17.60 -7.53 4.32
CA ARG A 507 -18.16 -6.39 5.07
C ARG A 507 -17.38 -5.11 4.83
N ALA A 508 -16.73 -4.96 3.67
CA ALA A 508 -15.90 -3.81 3.36
C ALA A 508 -16.60 -2.48 3.67
N ALA A 509 -16.02 -1.73 4.58
CA ALA A 509 -16.57 -0.45 5.05
C ALA A 509 -15.45 0.47 5.56
N ILE A 510 -15.70 1.76 5.44
CA ILE A 510 -14.86 2.78 6.05
C ILE A 510 -15.28 2.97 7.51
N GLY A 511 -14.34 2.72 8.41
CA GLY A 511 -14.52 2.98 9.83
C GLY A 511 -14.79 4.44 10.13
N ARG A 512 -15.35 4.72 11.31
CA ARG A 512 -15.56 6.09 11.76
C ARG A 512 -14.93 6.34 13.13
N PRO A 513 -14.46 7.56 13.42
CA PRO A 513 -13.94 7.90 14.73
C PRO A 513 -15.09 7.89 15.74
N VAL A 514 -15.06 6.93 16.68
CA VAL A 514 -15.98 6.82 17.82
C VAL A 514 -15.43 7.58 19.01
N PHE A 515 -14.13 7.51 19.23
CA PHE A 515 -13.45 8.32 20.25
C PHE A 515 -12.45 9.25 19.58
N LYS A 516 -12.43 10.50 20.04
CA LYS A 516 -11.55 11.51 19.46
C LYS A 516 -10.56 12.04 20.46
N ARG A 517 -9.32 12.27 19.98
CA ARG A 517 -8.24 12.87 20.75
C ARG A 517 -8.00 12.18 22.10
N VAL A 518 -8.05 10.86 22.10
CA VAL A 518 -7.67 10.04 23.26
C VAL A 518 -6.19 10.29 23.54
N PRO A 519 -5.82 10.82 24.73
CA PRO A 519 -4.41 11.02 25.07
C PRO A 519 -3.63 9.71 24.97
N SER A 520 -2.36 9.78 24.57
CA SER A 520 -1.54 8.58 24.36
C SER A 520 -1.42 7.71 25.60
N GLU A 521 -1.38 8.33 26.77
CA GLU A 521 -1.33 7.69 28.09
C GLU A 521 -2.62 6.95 28.49
N GLU A 522 -3.76 7.34 27.91
CA GLU A 522 -5.07 6.74 28.20
C GLU A 522 -5.51 5.72 27.12
N LEU A 523 -4.70 5.54 26.05
CA LEU A 523 -5.07 4.71 24.92
C LEU A 523 -5.18 3.25 25.29
N ASP A 524 -4.26 2.73 26.12
CA ASP A 524 -4.23 1.31 26.51
C ASP A 524 -5.46 0.95 27.33
N ASP A 525 -5.84 1.77 28.30
CA ASP A 525 -7.02 1.52 29.15
C ASP A 525 -8.30 1.53 28.31
N ALA A 526 -8.44 2.50 27.40
CA ALA A 526 -9.61 2.59 26.53
C ALA A 526 -9.74 1.36 25.61
N VAL A 527 -8.63 0.91 25.00
CA VAL A 527 -8.63 -0.24 24.09
C VAL A 527 -8.82 -1.54 24.86
N GLN A 528 -8.14 -1.73 25.99
CA GLN A 528 -8.33 -2.90 26.85
C GLN A 528 -9.76 -3.01 27.37
N GLY A 529 -10.39 -1.88 27.70
CA GLY A 529 -11.80 -1.84 28.10
C GLY A 529 -12.74 -2.31 26.97
N LEU A 530 -12.53 -1.85 25.74
CA LEU A 530 -13.29 -2.29 24.56
C LEU A 530 -13.13 -3.79 24.29
N VAL A 531 -11.89 -4.28 24.34
CA VAL A 531 -11.59 -5.71 24.13
C VAL A 531 -12.19 -6.58 25.25
N ALA A 532 -12.09 -6.16 26.52
CA ALA A 532 -12.71 -6.84 27.64
C ALA A 532 -14.25 -6.88 27.50
N GLY A 533 -14.86 -5.77 27.08
CA GLY A 533 -16.29 -5.70 26.81
C GLY A 533 -16.73 -6.69 25.73
N TRP A 534 -15.98 -6.74 24.61
CA TRP A 534 -16.21 -7.73 23.56
C TRP A 534 -16.09 -9.16 24.09
N LEU A 535 -14.94 -9.53 24.66
CA LEU A 535 -14.72 -10.90 25.16
C LEU A 535 -15.73 -11.33 26.22
N GLY A 536 -16.17 -10.40 27.08
CA GLY A 536 -17.15 -10.66 28.14
C GLY A 536 -18.61 -10.76 27.68
N THR A 537 -18.94 -10.23 26.49
CA THR A 537 -20.33 -10.14 25.99
C THR A 537 -20.54 -10.65 24.58
N ARG A 538 -19.48 -11.17 23.94
CA ARG A 538 -19.56 -11.68 22.57
C ARG A 538 -20.48 -12.89 22.45
N LEU A 539 -21.19 -12.95 21.33
CA LEU A 539 -21.92 -14.14 20.90
C LEU A 539 -20.92 -15.23 20.44
N PRO A 540 -21.35 -16.52 20.36
CA PRO A 540 -20.52 -17.56 19.77
C PRO A 540 -19.97 -17.13 18.40
N ASP A 541 -18.68 -17.29 18.16
CA ASP A 541 -17.95 -16.96 16.92
C ASP A 541 -18.06 -15.48 16.49
N GLU A 542 -18.49 -14.59 17.38
CA GLU A 542 -18.63 -13.17 17.06
C GLU A 542 -17.26 -12.47 17.00
N SER A 543 -16.95 -11.93 15.82
CA SER A 543 -15.77 -11.08 15.65
C SER A 543 -15.92 -9.73 16.38
N PHE A 544 -14.81 -9.09 16.69
CA PHE A 544 -14.80 -7.74 17.28
C PHE A 544 -15.56 -6.73 16.40
N ARG A 545 -15.44 -6.86 15.07
CA ARG A 545 -16.20 -6.03 14.14
C ARG A 545 -17.72 -6.22 14.30
N ALA A 546 -18.21 -7.46 14.35
CA ALA A 546 -19.63 -7.75 14.52
C ALA A 546 -20.17 -7.23 15.86
N PHE A 547 -19.40 -7.40 16.93
CA PHE A 547 -19.69 -6.80 18.24
C PHE A 547 -19.83 -5.26 18.14
N CYS A 548 -18.90 -4.58 17.47
CA CYS A 548 -19.01 -3.13 17.29
C CYS A 548 -20.22 -2.71 16.44
N ASP A 549 -20.61 -3.52 15.45
CA ASP A 549 -21.77 -3.23 14.60
C ASP A 549 -23.10 -3.29 15.34
N ARG A 550 -23.28 -4.29 16.25
CA ARG A 550 -24.49 -4.41 17.05
C ARG A 550 -24.55 -3.50 18.27
N SER A 551 -23.38 -3.01 18.74
CA SER A 551 -23.29 -2.15 19.91
C SER A 551 -23.58 -0.70 19.55
N THR A 552 -24.27 0.03 20.42
CA THR A 552 -24.40 1.49 20.35
C THR A 552 -23.10 2.19 20.73
N ASP A 553 -22.91 3.43 20.32
CA ASP A 553 -21.75 4.21 20.74
C ASP A 553 -21.71 4.44 22.25
N ALA A 554 -22.88 4.50 22.92
CA ALA A 554 -22.96 4.63 24.37
C ALA A 554 -22.48 3.36 25.11
N GLU A 555 -22.81 2.18 24.59
CA GLU A 555 -22.31 0.90 25.14
C GLU A 555 -20.80 0.78 24.95
N LEU A 556 -20.30 1.12 23.75
CA LEU A 556 -18.86 1.15 23.48
C LEU A 556 -18.14 2.16 24.37
N ALA A 557 -18.76 3.32 24.64
CA ALA A 557 -18.24 4.33 25.55
C ALA A 557 -18.14 3.83 26.99
N ALA A 558 -19.15 3.09 27.46
CA ALA A 558 -19.13 2.49 28.78
C ALA A 558 -17.98 1.46 28.93
N PHE A 559 -17.74 0.62 27.92
CA PHE A 559 -16.62 -0.32 27.92
C PHE A 559 -15.26 0.38 27.86
N ALA A 560 -15.13 1.44 27.07
CA ALA A 560 -13.89 2.22 26.96
C ALA A 560 -13.63 3.14 28.16
N GLY A 561 -14.58 3.29 29.08
CA GLY A 561 -14.50 4.24 30.20
C GLY A 561 -14.40 5.70 29.74
N ARG A 562 -15.00 6.06 28.58
CA ARG A 562 -14.86 7.38 27.93
C ARG A 562 -16.13 7.77 27.20
N ASP A 563 -16.31 9.09 27.02
CA ASP A 563 -17.41 9.61 26.21
C ASP A 563 -17.17 9.35 24.71
N ALA A 564 -18.21 8.90 24.03
CA ALA A 564 -18.20 8.79 22.58
C ALA A 564 -18.27 10.16 21.91
N ALA A 565 -17.58 10.33 20.81
CA ALA A 565 -17.69 11.54 19.99
C ALA A 565 -19.09 11.61 19.34
N PRO A 566 -19.74 12.80 19.29
CA PRO A 566 -21.03 12.94 18.63
C PRO A 566 -20.94 12.43 17.19
N ALA A 567 -21.91 11.59 16.80
CA ALA A 567 -22.01 11.10 15.44
C ALA A 567 -22.16 12.31 14.51
N LYS A 568 -21.28 12.45 13.51
CA LYS A 568 -21.58 13.38 12.42
C LYS A 568 -22.81 12.84 11.71
N THR A 569 -23.92 13.55 11.77
CA THR A 569 -25.02 13.34 10.83
C THR A 569 -24.43 13.35 9.43
N ALA A 570 -24.63 12.28 8.68
CA ALA A 570 -24.23 12.22 7.28
C ALA A 570 -24.88 13.44 6.60
N ALA A 571 -24.07 14.40 6.18
CA ALA A 571 -24.54 15.40 5.26
C ALA A 571 -24.88 14.65 3.96
N ALA A 572 -26.17 14.69 3.61
CA ALA A 572 -26.77 14.09 2.44
C ALA A 572 -26.05 14.49 1.14
#